data_02bc3bdcbf690f4f34d94511fe4035fc
#
_entry.id   02bc3bdcbf690f4f34d94511fe4035fc
#
_cell.length_a   1.000
_cell.length_b   1.000
_cell.length_c   1.000
_cell.angle_alpha   90.00
_cell.angle_beta   90.00
_cell.angle_gamma   90.00
#
_symmetry.space_group_name_H-M   'P 1'
#
loop_
_entity.id
_entity.type
_entity.pdbx_description
1 polymer ?
#
loop_
_entity_poly.entity_id
_entity_poly.type
_entity_poly.pdbx_seq_one_letter_code
_entity_poly.pdbx_strand_id
1 'polypeptide(L)'
;MTDLREIAYERARNFRDKYGLGNYCADQLLEILDLLGKDERINIELIRTPFKNLRLAGFIGYKYDTFVIVTNTNQSLGYERFTIAHEIYHILQNRVYIKEKSVIEEMVDHEVEDYKNNNELMADSFAAELLIPEKSLKDNVKEVTNSKTKDMDNVIVIQLQHKYGVDYIAMTRRLKEVGIINDQQKNQLEEILGMDGKLQTLTKKLGRSNDLNTPSKDSYILQKNLEVLKANYENGNTTFDDLVRIFGYLGSTPEKFGYDDSAELTQEAKDFMK
;
A
#
# COMPACT_ATOMS: atom_id res chain seq x y z
N MET A 1 -3.12 26.29 18.09
CA MET A 1 -3.23 24.82 17.97
C MET A 1 -2.29 24.40 16.85
N THR A 2 -1.36 23.50 17.14
CA THR A 2 -0.47 22.95 16.12
C THR A 2 -1.34 22.14 15.14
N ASP A 3 -1.17 22.36 13.84
CA ASP A 3 -1.91 21.61 12.83
C ASP A 3 -1.45 20.14 12.84
N LEU A 4 -2.38 19.22 12.99
CA LEU A 4 -2.09 17.77 13.02
C LEU A 4 -1.34 17.29 11.78
N ARG A 5 -1.64 17.89 10.64
CA ARG A 5 -0.96 17.61 9.36
C ARG A 5 0.51 18.00 9.42
N GLU A 6 0.82 19.20 9.97
CA GLU A 6 2.23 19.62 10.09
C GLU A 6 3.04 18.71 11.00
N ILE A 7 2.43 18.20 12.09
CA ILE A 7 3.07 17.18 12.94
C ILE A 7 3.37 15.91 12.13
N ALA A 8 2.42 15.45 11.31
CA ALA A 8 2.60 14.27 10.49
C ALA A 8 3.66 14.46 9.39
N TYR A 9 3.69 15.63 8.76
CA TYR A 9 4.73 16.00 7.79
C TYR A 9 6.12 16.03 8.42
N GLU A 10 6.26 16.62 9.61
CA GLU A 10 7.52 16.63 10.34
C GLU A 10 7.99 15.20 10.67
N ARG A 11 7.08 14.32 11.11
CA ARG A 11 7.38 12.90 11.33
C ARG A 11 7.84 12.19 10.07
N ALA A 12 7.20 12.46 8.94
CA ALA A 12 7.60 11.87 7.66
C ALA A 12 8.99 12.39 7.22
N ARG A 13 9.28 13.68 7.38
CA ARG A 13 10.61 14.25 7.12
C ARG A 13 11.68 13.61 8.00
N ASN A 14 11.43 13.52 9.30
CA ASN A 14 12.35 12.88 10.26
C ASN A 14 12.57 11.40 9.92
N PHE A 15 11.53 10.69 9.51
CA PHE A 15 11.62 9.30 9.05
C PHE A 15 12.49 9.20 7.78
N ARG A 16 12.27 10.07 6.81
CA ARG A 16 13.07 10.12 5.58
C ARG A 16 14.55 10.38 5.88
N ASP A 17 14.83 11.32 6.77
CA ASP A 17 16.21 11.65 7.18
C ASP A 17 16.86 10.48 7.93
N LYS A 18 16.13 9.85 8.86
CA LYS A 18 16.61 8.70 9.63
C LYS A 18 17.04 7.53 8.73
N TYR A 19 16.28 7.25 7.69
CA TYR A 19 16.55 6.13 6.78
C TYR A 19 17.28 6.54 5.48
N GLY A 20 17.69 7.80 5.37
CA GLY A 20 18.43 8.29 4.20
C GLY A 20 17.65 8.20 2.88
N LEU A 21 16.32 8.35 2.93
CA LEU A 21 15.45 8.17 1.77
C LEU A 21 15.58 9.31 0.78
N GLY A 22 15.83 8.97 -0.47
CA GLY A 22 15.83 9.92 -1.59
C GLY A 22 14.44 10.49 -1.88
N ASN A 23 14.35 11.44 -2.81
CA ASN A 23 13.07 12.10 -3.14
C ASN A 23 11.98 11.15 -3.69
N TYR A 24 12.36 9.99 -4.18
CA TYR A 24 11.49 9.01 -4.85
C TYR A 24 11.70 7.64 -4.21
N CYS A 25 10.88 7.29 -3.22
CA CYS A 25 11.07 6.08 -2.43
C CYS A 25 9.91 5.05 -2.56
N ALA A 26 8.93 5.32 -3.42
CA ALA A 26 7.75 4.46 -3.54
C ALA A 26 8.07 3.03 -4.01
N ASP A 27 9.14 2.84 -4.79
CA ASP A 27 9.60 1.51 -5.22
C ASP A 27 10.41 0.77 -4.14
N GLN A 28 10.80 1.47 -3.07
CA GLN A 28 11.66 0.96 -1.99
C GLN A 28 10.86 0.61 -0.72
N LEU A 29 9.53 0.63 -0.78
CA LEU A 29 8.69 0.43 0.42
C LEU A 29 8.93 -0.92 1.11
N LEU A 30 9.23 -1.99 0.37
CA LEU A 30 9.58 -3.29 0.97
C LEU A 30 10.91 -3.22 1.73
N GLU A 31 11.91 -2.55 1.17
CA GLU A 31 13.20 -2.32 1.82
C GLU A 31 13.05 -1.44 3.06
N ILE A 32 12.18 -0.42 2.97
CA ILE A 32 11.86 0.46 4.10
C ILE A 32 11.20 -0.32 5.23
N LEU A 33 10.27 -1.22 4.95
CA LEU A 33 9.65 -2.08 5.96
C LEU A 33 10.68 -3.01 6.63
N ASP A 34 11.62 -3.56 5.86
CA ASP A 34 12.69 -4.41 6.39
C ASP A 34 13.66 -3.61 7.29
N LEU A 35 14.05 -2.40 6.86
CA LEU A 35 14.88 -1.49 7.67
C LEU A 35 14.18 -1.08 8.96
N LEU A 36 12.89 -0.71 8.88
CA LEU A 36 12.07 -0.36 10.04
C LEU A 36 11.97 -1.54 11.02
N GLY A 37 11.73 -2.75 10.51
CA GLY A 37 11.66 -3.95 11.32
C GLY A 37 12.95 -4.23 12.09
N LYS A 38 14.10 -4.08 11.42
CA LYS A 38 15.42 -4.27 12.03
C LYS A 38 15.73 -3.20 13.08
N ASP A 39 15.46 -1.94 12.76
CA ASP A 39 15.76 -0.81 13.64
C ASP A 39 14.90 -0.82 14.90
N GLU A 40 13.60 -1.05 14.77
CA GLU A 40 12.64 -1.11 15.87
C GLU A 40 12.59 -2.49 16.56
N ARG A 41 13.32 -3.49 16.05
CA ARG A 41 13.36 -4.88 16.54
C ARG A 41 11.98 -5.52 16.59
N ILE A 42 11.23 -5.36 15.51
CA ILE A 42 9.90 -5.92 15.33
C ILE A 42 9.83 -6.72 14.03
N ASN A 43 8.97 -7.72 13.99
CA ASN A 43 8.66 -8.41 12.75
C ASN A 43 7.56 -7.67 12.00
N ILE A 44 7.78 -7.40 10.72
CA ILE A 44 6.80 -6.80 9.82
C ILE A 44 6.68 -7.69 8.60
N GLU A 45 5.45 -8.00 8.21
CA GLU A 45 5.13 -8.75 7.00
C GLU A 45 4.14 -7.98 6.13
N LEU A 46 4.30 -8.09 4.83
CA LEU A 46 3.38 -7.55 3.84
C LEU A 46 2.70 -8.69 3.09
N ILE A 47 1.38 -8.69 3.08
CA ILE A 47 0.52 -9.56 2.28
C ILE A 47 -0.22 -8.69 1.26
N ARG A 48 -0.11 -9.03 -0.01
CA ARG A 48 -0.82 -8.38 -1.11
C ARG A 48 -1.85 -9.35 -1.67
N THR A 49 -3.14 -8.95 -1.69
CA THR A 49 -4.19 -9.87 -2.14
C THR A 49 -5.42 -9.10 -2.64
N PRO A 50 -6.17 -9.62 -3.63
CA PRO A 50 -7.36 -8.95 -4.15
C PRO A 50 -8.54 -9.14 -3.18
N PHE A 51 -9.06 -8.06 -2.60
CA PHE A 51 -10.28 -8.08 -1.82
C PHE A 51 -11.52 -7.88 -2.70
N LYS A 52 -12.62 -8.54 -2.33
CA LYS A 52 -13.91 -8.28 -2.98
C LYS A 52 -14.47 -6.89 -2.64
N ASN A 53 -14.21 -6.41 -1.42
CA ASN A 53 -14.60 -5.07 -1.00
C ASN A 53 -13.59 -4.05 -1.53
N LEU A 54 -13.98 -3.30 -2.55
CA LEU A 54 -13.13 -2.27 -3.15
C LEU A 54 -12.97 -1.01 -2.27
N ARG A 55 -13.79 -0.84 -1.23
CA ARG A 55 -13.64 0.27 -0.27
C ARG A 55 -12.52 0.02 0.73
N LEU A 56 -12.13 -1.24 0.92
CA LEU A 56 -11.02 -1.61 1.80
C LEU A 56 -9.72 -1.54 0.98
N ALA A 57 -8.87 -0.59 1.29
CA ALA A 57 -7.56 -0.43 0.64
C ALA A 57 -6.51 -1.36 1.24
N GLY A 58 -6.52 -1.49 2.56
CA GLY A 58 -5.63 -2.33 3.32
C GLY A 58 -5.92 -2.23 4.81
N PHE A 59 -5.13 -2.90 5.60
CA PHE A 59 -5.18 -2.82 7.06
C PHE A 59 -3.90 -3.36 7.69
N ILE A 60 -3.68 -3.01 8.95
CA ILE A 60 -2.62 -3.57 9.76
C ILE A 60 -3.19 -4.38 10.93
N GLY A 61 -2.56 -5.52 11.22
CA GLY A 61 -2.87 -6.34 12.38
C GLY A 61 -1.62 -6.79 13.10
N TYR A 62 -1.78 -7.41 14.27
CA TYR A 62 -0.70 -8.00 15.04
C TYR A 62 -1.05 -9.40 15.49
N LYS A 63 -0.22 -10.36 15.13
CA LYS A 63 -0.38 -11.76 15.51
C LYS A 63 0.97 -12.48 15.51
N TYR A 64 1.15 -13.40 16.46
CA TYR A 64 2.39 -14.20 16.57
C TYR A 64 3.67 -13.37 16.53
N ASP A 65 3.69 -12.30 17.34
CA ASP A 65 4.81 -11.32 17.44
C ASP A 65 5.19 -10.66 16.10
N THR A 66 4.22 -10.53 15.20
CA THR A 66 4.42 -9.96 13.86
C THR A 66 3.34 -8.93 13.55
N PHE A 67 3.74 -7.74 13.08
CA PHE A 67 2.84 -6.80 12.44
C PHE A 67 2.61 -7.26 11.00
N VAL A 68 1.37 -7.39 10.60
CA VAL A 68 0.99 -7.83 9.25
C VAL A 68 0.26 -6.70 8.56
N ILE A 69 0.88 -6.11 7.56
CA ILE A 69 0.22 -5.17 6.64
C ILE A 69 -0.41 -5.99 5.53
N VAL A 70 -1.69 -5.78 5.28
CA VAL A 70 -2.42 -6.43 4.18
C VAL A 70 -2.94 -5.36 3.23
N THR A 71 -2.62 -5.46 1.93
CA THR A 71 -3.05 -4.49 0.92
C THR A 71 -3.94 -5.12 -0.14
N ASN A 72 -4.85 -4.32 -0.68
CA ASN A 72 -5.84 -4.75 -1.68
C ASN A 72 -5.31 -4.54 -3.10
N THR A 73 -4.91 -5.62 -3.78
CA THR A 73 -4.42 -5.57 -5.17
C THR A 73 -5.53 -5.36 -6.22
N ASN A 74 -6.80 -5.26 -5.80
CA ASN A 74 -7.88 -4.71 -6.63
C ASN A 74 -7.86 -3.18 -6.68
N GLN A 75 -7.01 -2.53 -5.87
CA GLN A 75 -6.65 -1.13 -6.02
C GLN A 75 -5.47 -0.98 -6.98
N SER A 76 -5.23 0.25 -7.47
CA SER A 76 -4.07 0.53 -8.32
C SER A 76 -2.76 0.39 -7.54
N LEU A 77 -1.66 0.07 -8.23
CA LEU A 77 -0.34 -0.04 -7.60
C LEU A 77 0.05 1.26 -6.88
N GLY A 78 -0.27 2.43 -7.44
CA GLY A 78 0.03 3.72 -6.80
C GLY A 78 -0.74 3.92 -5.50
N TYR A 79 -2.01 3.51 -5.46
CA TYR A 79 -2.83 3.57 -4.24
C TYR A 79 -2.39 2.53 -3.20
N GLU A 80 -2.01 1.33 -3.63
CA GLU A 80 -1.46 0.30 -2.76
C GLU A 80 -0.17 0.76 -2.07
N ARG A 81 0.73 1.46 -2.79
CA ARG A 81 1.92 2.07 -2.21
C ARG A 81 1.59 3.14 -1.19
N PHE A 82 0.57 3.95 -1.45
CA PHE A 82 0.07 4.92 -0.49
C PHE A 82 -0.44 4.23 0.77
N THR A 83 -1.18 3.14 0.63
CA THR A 83 -1.66 2.32 1.75
C THR A 83 -0.49 1.78 2.58
N ILE A 84 0.55 1.22 1.97
CA ILE A 84 1.73 0.75 2.72
C ILE A 84 2.38 1.89 3.51
N ALA A 85 2.54 3.06 2.89
CA ALA A 85 3.11 4.23 3.57
C ALA A 85 2.23 4.72 4.74
N HIS A 86 0.91 4.63 4.60
CA HIS A 86 -0.06 4.92 5.65
C HIS A 86 0.08 3.94 6.83
N GLU A 87 0.19 2.63 6.55
CA GLU A 87 0.36 1.61 7.60
C GLU A 87 1.71 1.73 8.34
N ILE A 88 2.75 2.22 7.67
CA ILE A 88 4.02 2.56 8.35
C ILE A 88 3.78 3.57 9.49
N TYR A 89 2.93 4.58 9.27
CA TYR A 89 2.59 5.53 10.32
C TYR A 89 1.94 4.84 11.53
N HIS A 90 1.02 3.92 11.31
CA HIS A 90 0.38 3.17 12.39
C HIS A 90 1.37 2.29 13.16
N ILE A 91 2.34 1.65 12.50
CA ILE A 91 3.43 0.94 13.18
C ILE A 91 4.24 1.89 14.06
N LEU A 92 4.54 3.09 13.59
CA LEU A 92 5.36 4.05 14.34
C LEU A 92 4.63 4.65 15.55
N GLN A 93 3.34 4.90 15.43
CA GLN A 93 2.58 5.69 16.42
C GLN A 93 1.60 4.87 17.25
N ASN A 94 1.04 3.81 16.69
CA ASN A 94 -0.08 3.08 17.28
C ASN A 94 0.27 1.63 17.64
N ARG A 95 1.53 1.22 17.52
CA ARG A 95 1.94 -0.20 17.70
C ARG A 95 1.54 -0.81 19.04
N VAL A 96 1.58 -0.03 20.13
CA VAL A 96 1.16 -0.52 21.46
C VAL A 96 -0.33 -0.84 21.45
N TYR A 97 -1.14 0.06 20.92
CA TYR A 97 -2.58 -0.12 20.79
C TYR A 97 -2.94 -1.31 19.89
N ILE A 98 -2.24 -1.46 18.76
CA ILE A 98 -2.47 -2.58 17.83
C ILE A 98 -2.12 -3.92 18.53
N LYS A 99 -1.01 -3.96 19.29
CA LYS A 99 -0.60 -5.16 20.06
C LYS A 99 -1.63 -5.55 21.13
N GLU A 100 -2.11 -4.58 21.90
CA GLU A 100 -3.02 -4.83 23.02
C GLU A 100 -4.40 -5.32 22.57
N LYS A 101 -4.92 -4.77 21.48
CA LYS A 101 -6.27 -5.07 21.02
C LYS A 101 -6.33 -6.20 20.01
N SER A 102 -5.20 -6.65 19.46
CA SER A 102 -5.17 -7.52 18.26
C SER A 102 -6.03 -6.93 17.13
N VAL A 103 -6.17 -5.58 17.11
CA VAL A 103 -7.10 -4.86 16.24
C VAL A 103 -6.51 -4.76 14.87
N ILE A 104 -7.34 -5.06 13.92
CA ILE A 104 -7.15 -4.74 12.51
C ILE A 104 -7.62 -3.29 12.36
N GLU A 105 -6.71 -2.36 12.10
CA GLU A 105 -7.09 -1.03 11.65
C GLU A 105 -7.31 -1.07 10.15
N GLU A 106 -8.56 -0.83 9.74
CA GLU A 106 -8.98 -0.84 8.35
C GLU A 106 -8.83 0.56 7.77
N MET A 107 -8.04 0.70 6.71
CA MET A 107 -8.10 1.87 5.86
C MET A 107 -9.32 1.72 4.93
N VAL A 108 -10.41 2.35 5.29
CA VAL A 108 -11.60 2.46 4.43
C VAL A 108 -11.39 3.59 3.45
N ASP A 109 -11.69 3.37 2.16
CA ASP A 109 -11.61 4.41 1.13
C ASP A 109 -12.46 5.63 1.50
N HIS A 110 -11.78 6.77 1.74
CA HIS A 110 -12.31 7.97 2.34
C HIS A 110 -13.10 8.89 1.37
N GLU A 111 -13.57 8.39 0.26
CA GLU A 111 -14.51 9.16 -0.56
C GLU A 111 -15.90 9.31 0.09
N VAL A 112 -16.14 8.58 1.20
CA VAL A 112 -17.42 8.60 1.93
C VAL A 112 -17.20 9.07 3.38
N GLU A 113 -17.42 10.36 3.58
CA GLU A 113 -17.79 11.05 4.83
C GLU A 113 -17.00 10.81 6.13
N ASP A 114 -16.51 11.93 6.64
CA ASP A 114 -16.04 12.15 8.01
C ASP A 114 -14.69 11.55 8.44
N TYR A 115 -13.62 12.27 8.15
CA TYR A 115 -12.36 12.23 8.91
C TYR A 115 -12.58 12.58 10.39
N LYS A 116 -13.29 11.72 11.11
CA LYS A 116 -13.46 11.87 12.57
C LYS A 116 -12.27 11.37 13.37
N ASN A 117 -11.37 10.61 12.73
CA ASN A 117 -10.21 10.08 13.41
C ASN A 117 -8.94 10.87 13.07
N ASN A 118 -8.43 11.61 14.03
CA ASN A 118 -7.18 12.37 13.89
C ASN A 118 -5.98 11.48 13.50
N ASN A 119 -5.97 10.21 13.89
CA ASN A 119 -4.90 9.29 13.55
C ASN A 119 -4.87 8.96 12.06
N GLU A 120 -6.05 8.76 11.43
CA GLU A 120 -6.16 8.50 9.99
C GLU A 120 -5.70 9.73 9.18
N LEU A 121 -6.13 10.92 9.58
CA LEU A 121 -5.68 12.17 8.97
C LEU A 121 -4.15 12.31 9.05
N MET A 122 -3.57 11.95 10.18
CA MET A 122 -2.12 12.02 10.36
C MET A 122 -1.39 10.94 9.56
N ALA A 123 -1.96 9.73 9.45
CA ALA A 123 -1.41 8.65 8.65
C ALA A 123 -1.41 8.99 7.15
N ASP A 124 -2.51 9.55 6.65
CA ASP A 124 -2.61 10.06 5.27
C ASP A 124 -1.60 11.18 4.99
N SER A 125 -1.49 12.13 5.93
CA SER A 125 -0.55 13.25 5.78
C SER A 125 0.90 12.77 5.82
N PHE A 126 1.22 11.81 6.70
CA PHE A 126 2.53 11.15 6.75
C PHE A 126 2.83 10.44 5.42
N ALA A 127 1.90 9.64 4.90
CA ALA A 127 2.06 8.91 3.64
C ALA A 127 2.29 9.88 2.47
N ALA A 128 1.52 10.97 2.41
CA ALA A 128 1.66 11.99 1.38
C ALA A 128 3.05 12.65 1.41
N GLU A 129 3.56 13.05 2.58
CA GLU A 129 4.89 13.65 2.70
C GLU A 129 6.03 12.62 2.52
N LEU A 130 5.82 11.38 2.97
CA LEU A 130 6.77 10.29 2.77
C LEU A 130 7.01 10.01 1.28
N LEU A 131 5.92 9.86 0.51
CA LEU A 131 6.00 9.50 -0.90
C LEU A 131 6.20 10.70 -1.83
N ILE A 132 5.62 11.86 -1.48
CA ILE A 132 5.62 13.07 -2.30
C ILE A 132 6.07 14.27 -1.46
N PRO A 133 7.36 14.38 -1.13
CA PRO A 133 7.86 15.47 -0.29
C PRO A 133 7.55 16.84 -0.90
N GLU A 134 6.98 17.72 -0.10
CA GLU A 134 6.52 19.04 -0.55
C GLU A 134 7.61 19.83 -1.27
N LYS A 135 8.81 19.91 -0.68
CA LYS A 135 9.95 20.64 -1.26
C LYS A 135 10.29 20.08 -2.64
N SER A 136 10.47 18.76 -2.74
CA SER A 136 10.80 18.07 -4.00
C SER A 136 9.71 18.28 -5.05
N LEU A 137 8.42 18.20 -4.65
CA LEU A 137 7.31 18.42 -5.57
C LEU A 137 7.30 19.86 -6.11
N LYS A 138 7.45 20.87 -5.24
CA LYS A 138 7.51 22.27 -5.65
C LYS A 138 8.68 22.54 -6.62
N ASP A 139 9.83 21.94 -6.37
CA ASP A 139 11.01 22.09 -7.24
C ASP A 139 10.77 21.42 -8.61
N ASN A 140 10.23 20.20 -8.64
CA ASN A 140 9.90 19.50 -9.88
C ASN A 140 8.83 20.24 -10.70
N VAL A 141 7.80 20.77 -10.06
CA VAL A 141 6.77 21.56 -10.77
C VAL A 141 7.36 22.81 -11.39
N LYS A 142 8.21 23.55 -10.69
CA LYS A 142 8.92 24.71 -11.25
C LYS A 142 9.74 24.34 -12.46
N GLU A 143 10.44 23.22 -12.42
CA GLU A 143 11.26 22.72 -13.53
C GLU A 143 10.41 22.43 -14.77
N VAL A 144 9.33 21.61 -14.63
CA VAL A 144 8.51 21.17 -15.77
C VAL A 144 7.60 22.26 -16.34
N THR A 145 7.20 23.24 -15.52
CA THR A 145 6.31 24.35 -15.95
C THR A 145 7.06 25.66 -16.24
N ASN A 146 8.39 25.66 -16.21
CA ASN A 146 9.20 26.88 -16.27
C ASN A 146 8.68 27.98 -15.33
N SER A 147 8.29 27.59 -14.11
CA SER A 147 7.72 28.44 -13.05
C SER A 147 6.31 29.01 -13.34
N LYS A 148 5.61 28.48 -14.34
CA LYS A 148 4.22 28.88 -14.68
C LYS A 148 3.22 27.81 -14.24
N THR A 149 2.81 27.84 -12.97
CA THR A 149 1.83 26.84 -12.42
C THR A 149 0.46 26.88 -13.10
N LYS A 150 0.14 27.94 -13.86
CA LYS A 150 -1.09 28.02 -14.65
C LYS A 150 -1.13 27.02 -15.81
N ASP A 151 0.02 26.49 -16.22
CA ASP A 151 0.15 25.54 -17.33
C ASP A 151 0.04 24.08 -16.86
N MET A 152 -0.42 23.84 -15.61
CA MET A 152 -0.62 22.48 -15.09
C MET A 152 -1.68 21.74 -15.90
N ASP A 153 -1.28 20.67 -16.53
CA ASP A 153 -2.14 19.82 -17.35
C ASP A 153 -2.00 18.32 -16.98
N ASN A 154 -2.82 17.48 -17.59
CA ASN A 154 -2.82 16.04 -17.35
C ASN A 154 -1.47 15.36 -17.70
N VAL A 155 -0.73 15.90 -18.67
CA VAL A 155 0.60 15.36 -19.05
C VAL A 155 1.60 15.56 -17.94
N ILE A 156 1.63 16.75 -17.36
CA ILE A 156 2.51 17.09 -16.22
C ILE A 156 2.15 16.24 -15.00
N VAL A 157 0.86 16.11 -14.70
CA VAL A 157 0.42 15.25 -13.57
C VAL A 157 0.85 13.80 -13.76
N ILE A 158 0.70 13.23 -14.97
CA ILE A 158 1.16 11.87 -15.29
C ILE A 158 2.69 11.74 -15.14
N GLN A 159 3.46 12.72 -15.59
CA GLN A 159 4.91 12.70 -15.40
C GLN A 159 5.31 12.73 -13.93
N LEU A 160 4.64 13.59 -13.13
CA LEU A 160 4.89 13.67 -11.69
C LEU A 160 4.48 12.39 -10.96
N GLN A 161 3.28 11.84 -11.23
CA GLN A 161 2.84 10.60 -10.58
C GLN A 161 3.81 9.44 -10.83
N HIS A 162 4.36 9.32 -12.05
CA HIS A 162 5.36 8.29 -12.36
C HIS A 162 6.69 8.55 -11.69
N LYS A 163 7.09 9.81 -11.55
CA LYS A 163 8.32 10.18 -10.86
C LYS A 163 8.26 9.83 -9.38
N TYR A 164 7.08 10.00 -8.75
CA TYR A 164 6.87 9.71 -7.33
C TYR A 164 6.31 8.30 -7.06
N GLY A 165 5.92 7.55 -8.09
CA GLY A 165 5.41 6.18 -7.97
C GLY A 165 4.04 6.06 -7.32
N VAL A 166 3.18 7.07 -7.42
CA VAL A 166 1.83 7.14 -6.84
C VAL A 166 0.76 7.15 -7.94
N ASP A 167 -0.51 6.98 -7.59
CA ASP A 167 -1.60 7.10 -8.55
C ASP A 167 -1.93 8.56 -8.90
N TYR A 168 -2.78 8.73 -9.90
CA TYR A 168 -3.17 10.05 -10.41
C TYR A 168 -3.91 10.89 -9.35
N ILE A 169 -4.79 10.26 -8.58
CA ILE A 169 -5.59 10.93 -7.54
C ILE A 169 -4.71 11.40 -6.40
N ALA A 170 -3.79 10.56 -5.91
CA ALA A 170 -2.84 10.94 -4.87
C ALA A 170 -1.99 12.14 -5.30
N MET A 171 -1.55 12.16 -6.58
CA MET A 171 -0.78 13.28 -7.11
C MET A 171 -1.60 14.58 -7.18
N THR A 172 -2.83 14.55 -7.69
CA THR A 172 -3.68 15.76 -7.76
C THR A 172 -4.07 16.27 -6.38
N ARG A 173 -4.36 15.37 -5.43
CA ARG A 173 -4.60 15.72 -4.01
C ARG A 173 -3.37 16.42 -3.41
N ARG A 174 -2.18 15.87 -3.61
CA ARG A 174 -0.94 16.46 -3.07
C ARG A 174 -0.62 17.81 -3.68
N LEU A 175 -0.78 17.98 -4.99
CA LEU A 175 -0.61 19.27 -5.66
C LEU A 175 -1.53 20.36 -5.08
N LYS A 176 -2.78 20.00 -4.77
CA LYS A 176 -3.72 20.91 -4.08
C LYS A 176 -3.27 21.18 -2.64
N GLU A 177 -2.93 20.16 -1.90
CA GLU A 177 -2.56 20.23 -0.49
C GLU A 177 -1.38 21.18 -0.26
N VAL A 178 -0.37 21.13 -1.13
CA VAL A 178 0.80 22.01 -1.07
C VAL A 178 0.60 23.37 -1.75
N GLY A 179 -0.62 23.68 -2.20
CA GLY A 179 -1.03 24.97 -2.76
C GLY A 179 -0.50 25.25 -4.18
N ILE A 180 -0.09 24.22 -4.93
CA ILE A 180 0.33 24.37 -6.34
C ILE A 180 -0.88 24.56 -7.25
N ILE A 181 -1.97 23.85 -6.99
CA ILE A 181 -3.26 23.99 -7.68
C ILE A 181 -4.37 24.28 -6.67
N ASN A 182 -5.45 24.89 -7.14
CA ASN A 182 -6.68 25.10 -6.35
C ASN A 182 -7.72 23.99 -6.62
N ASP A 183 -8.87 24.04 -5.92
CA ASP A 183 -9.95 23.05 -6.08
C ASP A 183 -10.49 23.00 -7.52
N GLN A 184 -10.67 24.16 -8.16
CA GLN A 184 -11.16 24.22 -9.54
C GLN A 184 -10.20 23.52 -10.51
N GLN A 185 -8.90 23.79 -10.39
CA GLN A 185 -7.87 23.15 -11.22
C GLN A 185 -7.80 21.64 -10.94
N LYS A 186 -7.87 21.23 -9.67
CA LYS A 186 -7.92 19.81 -9.31
C LYS A 186 -9.11 19.13 -10.00
N ASN A 187 -10.31 19.67 -9.88
CA ASN A 187 -11.51 19.08 -10.49
C ASN A 187 -11.38 19.00 -12.01
N GLN A 188 -10.86 20.03 -12.68
CA GLN A 188 -10.60 20.01 -14.13
C GLN A 188 -9.60 18.90 -14.52
N LEU A 189 -8.52 18.72 -13.76
CA LEU A 189 -7.54 17.66 -14.01
C LEU A 189 -8.15 16.27 -13.80
N GLU A 190 -9.02 16.11 -12.81
CA GLU A 190 -9.67 14.84 -12.50
C GLU A 190 -10.84 14.48 -13.45
N GLU A 191 -11.33 15.39 -14.28
CA GLU A 191 -12.31 15.07 -15.34
C GLU A 191 -11.85 13.93 -16.27
N ILE A 192 -10.54 13.78 -16.47
CA ILE A 192 -9.97 12.69 -17.29
C ILE A 192 -10.31 11.29 -16.74
N LEU A 193 -10.54 11.17 -15.44
CA LEU A 193 -10.88 9.90 -14.78
C LEU A 193 -12.29 9.41 -15.18
N GLY A 194 -13.21 10.34 -15.47
CA GLY A 194 -14.57 10.05 -15.97
C GLY A 194 -14.63 9.72 -17.46
N MET A 195 -13.52 9.87 -18.18
CA MET A 195 -13.44 9.62 -19.63
C MET A 195 -12.84 8.23 -19.88
N ASP A 196 -13.65 7.30 -20.37
CA ASP A 196 -13.28 5.89 -20.54
C ASP A 196 -11.91 5.71 -21.23
N GLY A 197 -10.98 5.09 -20.53
CA GLY A 197 -9.64 4.77 -21.00
C GLY A 197 -8.74 5.96 -21.40
N LYS A 198 -9.16 7.21 -21.18
CA LYS A 198 -8.40 8.38 -21.65
C LYS A 198 -7.11 8.57 -20.88
N LEU A 199 -7.14 8.42 -19.55
CA LEU A 199 -5.94 8.48 -18.72
C LEU A 199 -4.92 7.41 -19.14
N GLN A 200 -5.39 6.17 -19.31
CA GLN A 200 -4.55 5.04 -19.74
C GLN A 200 -3.96 5.27 -21.14
N THR A 201 -4.76 5.81 -22.05
CA THR A 201 -4.31 6.13 -23.42
C THR A 201 -3.25 7.22 -23.41
N LEU A 202 -3.44 8.28 -22.63
CA LEU A 202 -2.48 9.38 -22.50
C LEU A 202 -1.18 8.89 -21.84
N THR A 203 -1.27 8.09 -20.78
CA THR A 203 -0.13 7.47 -20.11
C THR A 203 0.72 6.64 -21.07
N LYS A 204 0.08 5.79 -21.91
CA LYS A 204 0.77 5.00 -22.94
C LYS A 204 1.44 5.87 -23.99
N LYS A 205 0.79 6.96 -24.44
CA LYS A 205 1.38 7.91 -25.40
C LYS A 205 2.62 8.60 -24.86
N LEU A 206 2.73 8.75 -23.54
CA LEU A 206 3.91 9.27 -22.86
C LEU A 206 4.98 8.18 -22.62
N GLY A 207 4.81 6.95 -23.13
CA GLY A 207 5.73 5.85 -22.96
C GLY A 207 5.78 5.32 -21.53
N ARG A 208 4.70 5.48 -20.75
CA ARG A 208 4.61 5.06 -19.36
C ARG A 208 3.68 3.86 -19.18
N SER A 209 3.96 3.02 -18.18
CA SER A 209 3.06 1.94 -17.76
C SER A 209 1.79 2.50 -17.10
N ASN A 210 0.69 1.75 -17.20
CA ASN A 210 -0.56 2.08 -16.52
C ASN A 210 -0.65 1.50 -15.10
N ASP A 211 0.32 0.75 -14.63
CA ASP A 211 0.27 0.00 -13.38
C ASP A 211 -0.07 0.88 -12.17
N LEU A 212 0.42 2.13 -12.17
CA LEU A 212 0.12 3.09 -11.10
C LEU A 212 -1.37 3.48 -11.02
N ASN A 213 -2.16 3.26 -12.09
CA ASN A 213 -3.57 3.63 -12.15
C ASN A 213 -4.48 2.43 -12.42
N THR A 214 -3.94 1.20 -12.42
CA THR A 214 -4.70 -0.02 -12.68
C THR A 214 -4.41 -1.10 -11.65
N PRO A 215 -5.43 -1.89 -11.25
CA PRO A 215 -5.23 -3.02 -10.34
C PRO A 215 -4.31 -4.09 -10.93
N SER A 216 -3.35 -4.57 -10.15
CA SER A 216 -2.54 -5.73 -10.54
C SER A 216 -3.32 -7.03 -10.42
N LYS A 217 -4.21 -7.13 -9.43
CA LYS A 217 -4.95 -8.34 -9.04
C LYS A 217 -4.04 -9.52 -8.66
N ASP A 218 -2.77 -9.26 -8.45
CA ASP A 218 -1.79 -10.26 -8.06
C ASP A 218 -1.90 -10.58 -6.58
N SER A 219 -1.55 -11.80 -6.21
CA SER A 219 -1.35 -12.18 -4.81
C SER A 219 0.13 -12.35 -4.56
N TYR A 220 0.62 -11.79 -3.47
CA TYR A 220 2.01 -11.91 -3.03
C TYR A 220 2.06 -12.30 -1.56
N ILE A 221 2.74 -13.40 -1.31
CA ILE A 221 3.12 -13.83 0.04
C ILE A 221 4.63 -13.97 0.05
N LEU A 222 5.28 -13.57 1.13
CA LEU A 222 6.71 -13.79 1.27
C LEU A 222 7.04 -15.29 1.13
N GLN A 223 8.11 -15.61 0.38
CA GLN A 223 8.57 -16.97 0.13
C GLN A 223 8.74 -17.76 1.45
N LYS A 224 9.27 -17.12 2.50
CA LYS A 224 9.42 -17.74 3.83
C LYS A 224 8.09 -18.24 4.41
N ASN A 225 6.98 -17.55 4.16
CA ASN A 225 5.67 -17.96 4.67
C ASN A 225 5.11 -19.14 3.90
N LEU A 226 5.39 -19.23 2.59
CA LEU A 226 5.08 -20.42 1.79
C LEU A 226 5.89 -21.63 2.26
N GLU A 227 7.17 -21.44 2.62
CA GLU A 227 8.02 -22.50 3.16
C GLU A 227 7.51 -23.00 4.53
N VAL A 228 7.11 -22.08 5.42
CA VAL A 228 6.50 -22.43 6.71
C VAL A 228 5.18 -23.16 6.51
N LEU A 229 4.34 -22.69 5.59
CA LEU A 229 3.06 -23.32 5.27
C LEU A 229 3.29 -24.74 4.71
N LYS A 230 4.28 -24.89 3.83
CA LYS A 230 4.68 -26.17 3.29
C LYS A 230 5.15 -27.13 4.39
N ALA A 231 6.06 -26.68 5.25
CA ALA A 231 6.55 -27.48 6.37
C ALA A 231 5.41 -27.91 7.32
N ASN A 232 4.46 -27.02 7.61
CA ASN A 232 3.29 -27.34 8.44
C ASN A 232 2.38 -28.39 7.76
N TYR A 233 2.18 -28.29 6.45
CA TYR A 233 1.40 -29.28 5.70
C TYR A 233 2.09 -30.66 5.67
N GLU A 234 3.38 -30.69 5.36
CA GLU A 234 4.19 -31.92 5.34
C GLU A 234 4.28 -32.59 6.73
N ASN A 235 4.26 -31.81 7.81
CA ASN A 235 4.25 -32.30 9.19
C ASN A 235 2.84 -32.62 9.73
N GLY A 236 1.78 -32.50 8.92
CA GLY A 236 0.41 -32.77 9.33
C GLY A 236 -0.21 -31.73 10.29
N ASN A 237 0.44 -30.56 10.49
CA ASN A 237 -0.06 -29.47 11.32
C ASN A 237 -1.10 -28.59 10.59
N THR A 238 -1.20 -28.74 9.27
CA THR A 238 -2.15 -28.02 8.41
C THR A 238 -2.77 -29.05 7.46
N THR A 239 -4.09 -29.08 7.36
CA THR A 239 -4.82 -29.96 6.44
C THR A 239 -4.89 -29.35 5.03
N PHE A 240 -5.24 -30.17 4.02
CA PHE A 240 -5.50 -29.64 2.68
C PHE A 240 -6.68 -28.65 2.66
N ASP A 241 -7.72 -28.92 3.43
CA ASP A 241 -8.86 -28.00 3.59
C ASP A 241 -8.42 -26.63 4.20
N ASP A 242 -7.47 -26.65 5.15
CA ASP A 242 -6.87 -25.44 5.67
C ASP A 242 -6.10 -24.67 4.57
N LEU A 243 -5.36 -25.39 3.72
CA LEU A 243 -4.67 -24.79 2.57
C LEU A 243 -5.69 -24.17 1.59
N VAL A 244 -6.78 -24.88 1.26
CA VAL A 244 -7.84 -24.36 0.40
C VAL A 244 -8.40 -23.06 0.97
N ARG A 245 -8.64 -23.01 2.29
CA ARG A 245 -9.14 -21.81 2.97
C ARG A 245 -8.11 -20.68 2.93
N ILE A 246 -6.83 -20.96 3.27
CA ILE A 246 -5.75 -19.97 3.28
C ILE A 246 -5.54 -19.40 1.88
N PHE A 247 -5.36 -20.25 0.86
CA PHE A 247 -5.17 -19.80 -0.50
C PHE A 247 -6.42 -19.16 -1.10
N GLY A 248 -7.62 -19.54 -0.64
CA GLY A 248 -8.87 -18.89 -1.00
C GLY A 248 -8.93 -17.42 -0.55
N TYR A 249 -8.41 -17.08 0.64
CA TYR A 249 -8.25 -15.68 1.08
C TYR A 249 -7.28 -14.89 0.19
N LEU A 250 -6.33 -15.57 -0.42
CA LEU A 250 -5.33 -14.98 -1.33
C LEU A 250 -5.79 -14.95 -2.80
N GLY A 251 -7.06 -15.28 -3.05
CA GLY A 251 -7.58 -15.37 -4.42
C GLY A 251 -6.89 -16.42 -5.28
N SER A 252 -6.33 -17.47 -4.65
CA SER A 252 -5.56 -18.52 -5.30
C SER A 252 -6.04 -19.91 -4.86
N THR A 253 -5.33 -20.97 -5.31
CA THR A 253 -5.59 -22.35 -4.91
C THR A 253 -4.29 -23.04 -4.53
N PRO A 254 -4.34 -24.07 -3.65
CA PRO A 254 -3.14 -24.81 -3.22
C PRO A 254 -2.35 -25.41 -4.39
N GLU A 255 -3.03 -25.91 -5.43
CA GLU A 255 -2.41 -26.58 -6.56
C GLU A 255 -1.47 -25.65 -7.35
N LYS A 256 -1.76 -24.34 -7.41
CA LYS A 256 -0.88 -23.36 -8.05
C LYS A 256 0.46 -23.21 -7.34
N PHE A 257 0.54 -23.64 -6.09
CA PHE A 257 1.75 -23.63 -5.27
C PHE A 257 2.34 -25.02 -5.07
N GLY A 258 1.84 -26.03 -5.81
CA GLY A 258 2.38 -27.38 -5.82
C GLY A 258 1.89 -28.25 -4.66
N TYR A 259 0.78 -27.88 -4.01
CA TYR A 259 0.11 -28.74 -3.04
C TYR A 259 -0.97 -29.54 -3.77
N ASP A 260 -1.07 -30.82 -3.48
CA ASP A 260 -2.16 -31.68 -3.94
C ASP A 260 -2.87 -32.32 -2.75
N ASP A 261 -4.11 -32.78 -2.97
CA ASP A 261 -4.93 -33.48 -1.99
C ASP A 261 -4.49 -34.94 -1.83
N SER A 262 -3.30 -35.30 -2.32
CA SER A 262 -2.72 -36.62 -2.13
C SER A 262 -2.17 -36.74 -0.69
N ALA A 263 -3.03 -36.50 0.31
CA ALA A 263 -2.74 -36.96 1.65
C ALA A 263 -2.64 -38.48 1.65
N GLU A 264 -1.43 -38.98 1.44
CA GLU A 264 -1.15 -40.34 1.93
C GLU A 264 -1.58 -40.35 3.39
N LEU A 265 -2.61 -41.14 3.68
CA LEU A 265 -3.02 -41.44 5.05
C LEU A 265 -1.75 -41.65 5.88
N THR A 266 -1.57 -40.82 6.92
CA THR A 266 -0.43 -40.97 7.83
C THR A 266 -0.34 -42.43 8.25
N GLN A 267 0.83 -42.94 8.54
CA GLN A 267 0.99 -44.35 8.95
C GLN A 267 0.06 -44.67 10.14
N GLU A 268 -0.15 -43.74 11.05
CA GLU A 268 -1.11 -43.84 12.16
C GLU A 268 -2.56 -44.03 11.68
N ALA A 269 -2.99 -43.27 10.64
CA ALA A 269 -4.32 -43.46 10.06
C ALA A 269 -4.46 -44.79 9.33
N LYS A 270 -3.43 -45.26 8.63
CA LYS A 270 -3.37 -46.58 8.01
C LYS A 270 -3.44 -47.71 9.07
N ASP A 271 -2.80 -47.51 10.22
CA ASP A 271 -2.81 -48.50 11.32
C ASP A 271 -4.13 -48.49 12.11
N PHE A 272 -4.83 -47.35 12.17
CA PHE A 272 -6.17 -47.22 12.79
C PHE A 272 -7.27 -47.88 11.91
N MET A 273 -7.04 -48.02 10.61
CA MET A 273 -7.98 -48.69 9.67
C MET A 273 -7.77 -50.19 9.55
N LYS A 274 -6.78 -50.78 10.22
CA LYS A 274 -6.55 -52.24 10.29
C LYS A 274 -7.17 -52.84 11.53
#